data_dd501d5d0266590e2876f477cabe6ffc
#
_entry.id   dd501d5d0266590e2876f477cabe6ffc
#
_cell.length_a   1.000
_cell.length_b   1.000
_cell.length_c   1.000
_cell.angle_alpha   90.00
_cell.angle_beta   90.00
_cell.angle_gamma   90.00
#
_symmetry.space_group_name_H-M   'P 1'
#
loop_
_entity.id
_entity.type
_entity.pdbx_description
1 polymer ?
#
loop_
_entity_poly.entity_id
_entity_poly.type
_entity_poly.pdbx_seq_one_letter_code
_entity_poly.pdbx_strand_id
1 'polypeptide(L)'
;CAVTAVLQVRQIGWAVWLWFFSGWVTGELAVWLIGSQMVFVALCVLLIGTGAPGFAFGLSCFLAAWGLLAWALRDGFDAGTAFHRALRVALGADFLNHIPEPRRARLTEQIHSREWLWPFRFRRPGVRYVRNVSYSTGGKRGLLDIYTPVTQGARRPILLHVHGGAWMMGHKSHQGQPLLHRMVELGWVGVSINYRLAPRDAYPAQIIDVKKAIAWVKTHIEEYGGDPDFIVVTGGSAGGHLSLLAGLSSGHAAWQVGFEGANTAVQGVLAMYPVVDLTNRHGIRQQASMDGFISQKIIQQTREAAPAVFEDGSPISWIHREGVAEAAPPFCIVQGTHDSLVWVEEVRRFVAEFAPLTSVPLVYAELPRAQHAFEIFHSPRTSHFLNAASAWLEWVRAQHAEQSLASCGISETPETEPHRGSSHD
;
A
#
# COMPACT_ATOMS: atom_id res chain seq x y z
N CYS A 1 -3.39 -26.19 6.09
CA CYS A 1 -3.21 -24.72 6.27
C CYS A 1 -1.73 -24.35 6.40
N ALA A 2 -0.92 -24.90 7.36
CA ALA A 2 0.49 -24.50 7.50
C ALA A 2 1.32 -24.67 6.21
N VAL A 3 1.03 -25.65 5.39
CA VAL A 3 1.69 -25.89 4.09
C VAL A 3 1.48 -24.72 3.12
N THR A 4 0.33 -24.05 3.16
CA THR A 4 0.02 -22.93 2.27
C THR A 4 0.81 -21.66 2.59
N ALA A 5 1.40 -21.57 3.79
CA ALA A 5 2.31 -20.48 4.15
C ALA A 5 3.67 -20.59 3.45
N VAL A 6 4.04 -21.78 3.00
CA VAL A 6 5.39 -22.09 2.49
C VAL A 6 5.38 -22.40 0.99
N LEU A 7 4.33 -23.06 0.49
CA LEU A 7 4.21 -23.44 -0.91
C LEU A 7 3.41 -22.40 -1.71
N GLN A 8 3.98 -21.94 -2.81
CA GLN A 8 3.24 -21.20 -3.81
C GLN A 8 2.55 -22.20 -4.74
N VAL A 9 1.23 -22.24 -4.72
CA VAL A 9 0.45 -23.04 -5.66
C VAL A 9 -0.47 -22.10 -6.45
N ARG A 10 -0.26 -22.07 -7.74
CA ARG A 10 -1.12 -21.33 -8.67
C ARG A 10 -2.37 -22.15 -8.91
N GLN A 11 -3.46 -21.76 -8.26
CA GLN A 11 -4.75 -22.41 -8.37
C GLN A 11 -5.65 -21.70 -9.38
N ILE A 12 -6.51 -22.49 -10.03
CA ILE A 12 -7.47 -22.02 -11.02
C ILE A 12 -8.88 -22.14 -10.45
N GLY A 13 -9.75 -21.17 -10.75
CA GLY A 13 -11.15 -21.18 -10.32
C GLY A 13 -11.33 -20.91 -8.83
N TRP A 14 -12.32 -21.54 -8.20
CA TRP A 14 -12.69 -21.30 -6.80
C TRP A 14 -11.60 -21.69 -5.78
N ALA A 15 -10.72 -22.61 -6.13
CA ALA A 15 -9.64 -23.08 -5.26
C ALA A 15 -8.62 -21.96 -4.94
N VAL A 16 -8.53 -20.92 -5.76
CA VAL A 16 -7.67 -19.73 -5.49
C VAL A 16 -8.04 -19.07 -4.16
N TRP A 17 -9.33 -19.01 -3.82
CA TRP A 17 -9.79 -18.39 -2.58
C TRP A 17 -9.39 -19.18 -1.34
N LEU A 18 -9.49 -20.52 -1.38
CA LEU A 18 -9.00 -21.37 -0.29
C LEU A 18 -7.51 -21.20 -0.09
N TRP A 19 -6.76 -21.14 -1.19
CA TRP A 19 -5.31 -20.96 -1.15
C TRP A 19 -4.93 -19.57 -0.63
N PHE A 20 -5.59 -18.54 -1.14
CA PHE A 20 -5.41 -17.16 -0.67
C PHE A 20 -5.68 -17.06 0.83
N PHE A 21 -6.87 -17.40 1.30
CA PHE A 21 -7.23 -17.24 2.71
C PHE A 21 -6.35 -18.06 3.64
N SER A 22 -6.07 -19.33 3.28
CA SER A 22 -5.22 -20.15 4.12
C SER A 22 -3.76 -19.65 4.15
N GLY A 23 -3.19 -19.26 3.01
CA GLY A 23 -1.83 -18.70 2.94
C GLY A 23 -1.71 -17.36 3.65
N TRP A 24 -2.71 -16.49 3.48
CA TRP A 24 -2.78 -15.19 4.13
C TRP A 24 -2.84 -15.29 5.66
N VAL A 25 -3.80 -16.08 6.18
CA VAL A 25 -3.95 -16.29 7.63
C VAL A 25 -2.72 -16.95 8.24
N THR A 26 -2.20 -17.99 7.59
CA THR A 26 -1.02 -18.71 8.11
C THR A 26 0.27 -17.90 8.00
N GLY A 27 0.39 -17.05 6.99
CA GLY A 27 1.54 -16.17 6.81
C GLY A 27 1.58 -15.00 7.80
N GLU A 28 0.44 -14.33 7.99
CA GLU A 28 0.40 -13.08 8.77
C GLU A 28 -0.01 -13.30 10.24
N LEU A 29 -0.82 -14.32 10.55
CA LEU A 29 -1.26 -14.62 11.91
C LEU A 29 -0.55 -15.85 12.50
N ALA A 30 0.65 -16.20 12.02
CA ALA A 30 1.39 -17.37 12.49
C ALA A 30 1.64 -17.37 14.00
N VAL A 31 1.92 -16.20 14.61
CA VAL A 31 2.06 -16.06 16.08
C VAL A 31 0.80 -16.52 16.81
N TRP A 32 -0.37 -16.08 16.35
CA TRP A 32 -1.65 -16.45 16.90
C TRP A 32 -1.98 -17.93 16.71
N LEU A 33 -1.68 -18.48 15.54
CA LEU A 33 -1.92 -19.88 15.23
C LEU A 33 -1.06 -20.79 16.09
N ILE A 34 0.24 -20.49 16.26
CA ILE A 34 1.12 -21.25 17.14
C ILE A 34 0.60 -21.19 18.57
N GLY A 35 0.34 -19.99 19.10
CA GLY A 35 -0.13 -19.79 20.47
C GLY A 35 -1.46 -20.52 20.77
N SER A 36 -2.45 -20.38 19.90
CA SER A 36 -3.75 -21.05 20.05
C SER A 36 -3.63 -22.58 19.98
N GLN A 37 -2.79 -23.10 19.08
CA GLN A 37 -2.53 -24.54 18.98
C GLN A 37 -1.77 -25.06 20.21
N MET A 38 -0.81 -24.32 20.75
CA MET A 38 -0.14 -24.69 22.01
C MET A 38 -1.11 -24.79 23.17
N VAL A 39 -2.02 -23.80 23.31
CA VAL A 39 -3.08 -23.85 24.32
C VAL A 39 -3.99 -25.06 24.11
N PHE A 40 -4.38 -25.34 22.87
CA PHE A 40 -5.20 -26.50 22.56
C PHE A 40 -4.51 -27.83 22.92
N VAL A 41 -3.24 -28.02 22.56
CA VAL A 41 -2.45 -29.22 22.92
C VAL A 41 -2.33 -29.34 24.43
N ALA A 42 -2.07 -28.24 25.16
CA ALA A 42 -2.00 -28.25 26.62
C ALA A 42 -3.33 -28.69 27.27
N LEU A 43 -4.45 -28.18 26.74
CA LEU A 43 -5.79 -28.61 27.19
C LEU A 43 -6.04 -30.09 26.91
N CYS A 44 -5.64 -30.61 25.74
CA CYS A 44 -5.74 -32.03 25.43
C CYS A 44 -4.93 -32.89 26.43
N VAL A 45 -3.72 -32.47 26.76
CA VAL A 45 -2.88 -33.14 27.76
C VAL A 45 -3.55 -33.15 29.14
N LEU A 46 -4.11 -32.00 29.54
CA LEU A 46 -4.73 -31.84 30.84
C LEU A 46 -6.05 -32.64 30.99
N LEU A 47 -6.88 -32.65 29.93
CA LEU A 47 -8.24 -33.22 30.01
C LEU A 47 -8.31 -34.69 29.62
N ILE A 48 -7.46 -35.13 28.68
CA ILE A 48 -7.51 -36.45 28.05
C ILE A 48 -6.29 -37.30 28.46
N GLY A 49 -5.17 -36.64 28.73
CA GLY A 49 -3.90 -37.28 29.04
C GLY A 49 -3.09 -37.67 27.77
N THR A 50 -1.83 -37.97 27.97
CA THR A 50 -0.90 -38.34 26.89
C THR A 50 -1.04 -39.79 26.42
N GLY A 51 -1.75 -40.63 27.15
CA GLY A 51 -1.98 -42.04 26.83
C GLY A 51 -3.12 -42.28 25.84
N ALA A 52 -3.86 -41.26 25.44
CA ALA A 52 -4.99 -41.40 24.50
C ALA A 52 -4.54 -41.96 23.13
N PRO A 53 -5.32 -42.88 22.52
CA PRO A 53 -5.03 -43.37 21.18
C PRO A 53 -4.88 -42.22 20.17
N GLY A 54 -3.79 -42.20 19.41
CA GLY A 54 -3.52 -41.18 18.39
C GLY A 54 -2.90 -39.87 18.93
N PHE A 55 -2.72 -39.69 20.25
CA PHE A 55 -2.12 -38.49 20.81
C PHE A 55 -0.73 -38.19 20.23
N ALA A 56 0.16 -39.19 20.17
CA ALA A 56 1.49 -39.03 19.62
C ALA A 56 1.47 -38.61 18.14
N PHE A 57 0.57 -39.18 17.34
CA PHE A 57 0.38 -38.80 15.94
C PHE A 57 -0.12 -37.33 15.83
N GLY A 58 -1.13 -36.97 16.61
CA GLY A 58 -1.65 -35.61 16.64
C GLY A 58 -0.60 -34.58 17.04
N LEU A 59 0.18 -34.89 18.09
CA LEU A 59 1.30 -34.02 18.52
C LEU A 59 2.37 -33.89 17.43
N SER A 60 2.70 -34.97 16.73
CA SER A 60 3.66 -34.92 15.60
C SER A 60 3.17 -34.00 14.47
N CYS A 61 1.86 -34.03 14.18
CA CYS A 61 1.24 -33.11 13.21
C CYS A 61 1.34 -31.64 13.65
N PHE A 62 1.09 -31.36 14.95
CA PHE A 62 1.27 -29.99 15.47
C PHE A 62 2.71 -29.53 15.42
N LEU A 63 3.67 -30.36 15.80
CA LEU A 63 5.11 -30.02 15.73
C LEU A 63 5.55 -29.71 14.29
N ALA A 64 5.12 -30.51 13.32
CA ALA A 64 5.36 -30.23 11.90
C ALA A 64 4.71 -28.90 11.46
N ALA A 65 3.46 -28.63 11.87
CA ALA A 65 2.78 -27.39 11.56
C ALA A 65 3.50 -26.18 12.19
N TRP A 66 3.96 -26.29 13.44
CA TRP A 66 4.72 -25.21 14.10
C TRP A 66 6.06 -24.94 13.41
N GLY A 67 6.75 -25.97 12.91
CA GLY A 67 7.96 -25.81 12.10
C GLY A 67 7.68 -24.98 10.82
N LEU A 68 6.58 -25.28 10.10
CA LEU A 68 6.19 -24.53 8.91
C LEU A 68 5.75 -23.10 9.24
N LEU A 69 5.02 -22.89 10.33
CA LEU A 69 4.60 -21.56 10.79
C LEU A 69 5.80 -20.72 11.28
N ALA A 70 6.76 -21.34 11.96
CA ALA A 70 8.01 -20.70 12.36
C ALA A 70 8.82 -20.24 11.13
N TRP A 71 8.85 -21.06 10.08
CA TRP A 71 9.45 -20.68 8.81
C TRP A 71 8.74 -19.47 8.18
N ALA A 72 7.40 -19.47 8.14
CA ALA A 72 6.62 -18.32 7.65
C ALA A 72 6.88 -17.05 8.48
N LEU A 73 7.05 -17.17 9.81
CA LEU A 73 7.43 -16.05 10.68
C LEU A 73 8.82 -15.51 10.31
N ARG A 74 9.79 -16.39 10.09
CA ARG A 74 11.13 -15.97 9.64
C ARG A 74 11.05 -15.11 8.38
N ASP A 75 10.26 -15.51 7.39
CA ASP A 75 10.06 -14.72 6.17
C ASP A 75 9.41 -13.37 6.44
N GLY A 76 8.53 -13.30 7.45
CA GLY A 76 7.98 -12.04 7.94
C GLY A 76 9.05 -11.10 8.48
N PHE A 77 10.05 -11.62 9.20
CA PHE A 77 11.21 -10.84 9.67
C PHE A 77 12.19 -10.51 8.54
N ASP A 78 12.41 -11.42 7.60
CA ASP A 78 13.30 -11.19 6.44
C ASP A 78 12.75 -10.10 5.49
N ALA A 79 11.46 -9.75 5.59
CA ALA A 79 10.86 -8.63 4.85
C ALA A 79 11.57 -7.30 5.11
N GLY A 80 12.11 -7.07 6.32
CA GLY A 80 12.91 -5.89 6.64
C GLY A 80 14.12 -5.73 5.74
N THR A 81 14.86 -6.82 5.51
CA THR A 81 16.01 -6.83 4.60
C THR A 81 15.61 -6.53 3.16
N ALA A 82 14.48 -7.08 2.69
CA ALA A 82 13.97 -6.83 1.34
C ALA A 82 13.63 -5.35 1.16
N PHE A 83 12.91 -4.75 2.10
CA PHE A 83 12.58 -3.32 2.08
C PHE A 83 13.82 -2.43 2.10
N HIS A 84 14.73 -2.69 3.04
CA HIS A 84 15.96 -1.91 3.16
C HIS A 84 16.79 -1.95 1.89
N ARG A 85 16.92 -3.12 1.26
CA ARG A 85 17.60 -3.26 -0.02
C ARG A 85 16.91 -2.45 -1.13
N ALA A 86 15.58 -2.56 -1.26
CA ALA A 86 14.81 -1.86 -2.28
C ALA A 86 14.95 -0.34 -2.16
N LEU A 87 14.84 0.20 -0.96
CA LEU A 87 15.00 1.63 -0.70
C LEU A 87 16.41 2.11 -1.04
N ARG A 88 17.45 1.39 -0.59
CA ARG A 88 18.84 1.77 -0.85
C ARG A 88 19.23 1.67 -2.33
N VAL A 89 18.71 0.69 -3.05
CA VAL A 89 18.97 0.54 -4.49
C VAL A 89 18.35 1.69 -5.27
N ALA A 90 17.13 2.08 -4.94
CA ALA A 90 16.40 3.11 -5.67
C ALA A 90 16.75 4.54 -5.25
N LEU A 91 17.02 4.78 -3.95
CA LEU A 91 17.18 6.11 -3.38
C LEU A 91 18.63 6.45 -2.99
N GLY A 92 19.53 5.46 -3.05
CA GLY A 92 20.91 5.59 -2.56
C GLY A 92 21.07 5.13 -1.11
N ALA A 93 22.34 4.87 -0.73
CA ALA A 93 22.67 4.36 0.61
C ALA A 93 22.29 5.34 1.72
N ASP A 94 22.41 6.62 1.45
CA ASP A 94 22.27 7.71 2.42
C ASP A 94 20.94 8.46 2.30
N PHE A 95 19.92 7.85 1.68
CA PHE A 95 18.63 8.51 1.41
C PHE A 95 17.95 9.10 2.67
N LEU A 96 18.19 8.51 3.83
CA LEU A 96 17.68 9.03 5.11
C LEU A 96 18.28 10.40 5.48
N ASN A 97 19.47 10.75 4.97
CA ASN A 97 20.11 12.04 5.25
C ASN A 97 19.38 13.21 4.57
N HIS A 98 18.60 12.96 3.52
CA HIS A 98 17.70 13.97 2.92
C HIS A 98 16.50 14.29 3.80
N ILE A 99 16.20 13.47 4.81
CA ILE A 99 15.10 13.71 5.74
C ILE A 99 15.62 14.57 6.90
N PRO A 100 15.05 15.76 7.16
CA PRO A 100 15.46 16.62 8.27
C PRO A 100 15.46 15.92 9.62
N GLU A 101 16.48 16.18 10.45
CA GLU A 101 16.75 15.45 11.70
C GLU A 101 15.53 15.27 12.62
N PRO A 102 14.71 16.29 12.90
CA PRO A 102 13.56 16.13 13.79
C PRO A 102 12.53 15.13 13.28
N ARG A 103 12.45 14.91 11.96
CA ARG A 103 11.58 13.90 11.35
C ARG A 103 12.25 12.55 11.27
N ARG A 104 13.54 12.51 10.90
CA ARG A 104 14.35 11.30 10.83
C ARG A 104 14.42 10.59 12.18
N ALA A 105 14.61 11.31 13.27
CA ALA A 105 14.63 10.77 14.63
C ALA A 105 13.33 10.04 15.03
N ARG A 106 12.20 10.34 14.37
CA ARG A 106 10.90 9.70 14.58
C ARG A 106 10.70 8.43 13.76
N LEU A 107 11.58 8.17 12.79
CA LEU A 107 11.56 6.99 11.92
C LEU A 107 12.27 5.78 12.53
N THR A 108 12.46 5.76 13.85
CA THR A 108 13.07 4.61 14.53
C THR A 108 12.41 3.31 14.10
N GLU A 109 13.23 2.34 13.71
CA GLU A 109 12.79 0.98 13.36
C GLU A 109 12.24 0.30 14.62
N GLN A 110 10.99 0.58 14.95
CA GLN A 110 10.32 -0.04 16.07
C GLN A 110 9.47 -1.22 15.58
N ILE A 111 9.87 -2.39 16.04
CA ILE A 111 9.03 -3.58 15.89
C ILE A 111 8.17 -3.68 17.15
N HIS A 112 6.93 -3.27 17.03
CA HIS A 112 5.96 -3.32 18.14
C HIS A 112 5.37 -4.72 18.30
N SER A 113 6.14 -5.67 18.85
CA SER A 113 5.71 -7.06 19.02
C SER A 113 4.40 -7.22 19.82
N ARG A 114 4.09 -6.27 20.71
CA ARG A 114 2.80 -6.24 21.44
C ARG A 114 1.60 -6.09 20.51
N GLU A 115 1.74 -5.45 19.35
CA GLU A 115 0.67 -5.28 18.36
C GLU A 115 0.32 -6.60 17.70
N TRP A 116 1.26 -7.55 17.59
CA TRP A 116 0.99 -8.87 17.03
C TRP A 116 0.05 -9.71 17.90
N LEU A 117 -0.03 -9.40 19.20
CA LEU A 117 -1.01 -10.01 20.11
C LEU A 117 -2.43 -9.47 19.90
N TRP A 118 -2.56 -8.30 19.27
CA TRP A 118 -3.84 -7.66 18.96
C TRP A 118 -3.89 -7.21 17.50
N PRO A 119 -3.83 -8.14 16.53
CA PRO A 119 -3.58 -7.85 15.11
C PRO A 119 -4.65 -6.98 14.47
N PHE A 120 -5.82 -6.85 15.08
CA PHE A 120 -6.96 -6.05 14.60
C PHE A 120 -7.17 -4.74 15.39
N ARG A 121 -6.27 -4.41 16.33
CA ARG A 121 -6.41 -3.19 17.12
C ARG A 121 -5.68 -2.03 16.46
N PHE A 122 -6.40 -1.26 15.65
CA PHE A 122 -5.82 -0.16 14.88
C PHE A 122 -5.94 1.20 15.56
N ARG A 123 -6.95 1.43 16.41
CA ARG A 123 -7.19 2.74 17.02
C ARG A 123 -6.05 3.18 17.94
N ARG A 124 -5.62 4.43 17.77
CA ARG A 124 -4.57 5.08 18.54
C ARG A 124 -5.14 6.26 19.33
N PRO A 125 -4.72 6.48 20.60
CA PRO A 125 -5.21 7.58 21.43
C PRO A 125 -4.92 8.98 20.85
N GLY A 126 -3.79 9.12 20.15
CA GLY A 126 -3.34 10.39 19.55
C GLY A 126 -4.00 10.75 18.22
N VAL A 127 -5.03 10.01 17.78
CA VAL A 127 -5.69 10.22 16.49
C VAL A 127 -7.14 10.66 16.68
N ARG A 128 -7.50 11.80 16.09
CA ARG A 128 -8.86 12.30 15.95
C ARG A 128 -9.45 11.80 14.63
N TYR A 129 -10.71 11.41 14.66
CA TYR A 129 -11.44 10.86 13.52
C TYR A 129 -12.59 11.77 13.12
N VAL A 130 -12.63 12.20 11.86
CA VAL A 130 -13.81 12.83 11.25
C VAL A 130 -14.35 11.84 10.22
N ARG A 131 -15.56 11.36 10.43
CA ARG A 131 -16.12 10.27 9.64
C ARG A 131 -17.22 10.72 8.70
N ASN A 132 -17.32 10.01 7.57
CA ASN A 132 -18.41 10.17 6.61
C ASN A 132 -18.53 11.59 6.05
N VAL A 133 -17.41 12.24 5.78
CA VAL A 133 -17.37 13.51 5.06
C VAL A 133 -17.71 13.24 3.59
N SER A 134 -18.66 13.99 3.03
CA SER A 134 -19.07 13.82 1.63
C SER A 134 -18.11 14.55 0.71
N TYR A 135 -17.52 13.85 -0.25
CA TYR A 135 -16.71 14.43 -1.31
C TYR A 135 -17.40 14.40 -2.68
N SER A 136 -18.53 13.68 -2.78
CA SER A 136 -19.31 13.61 -4.00
C SER A 136 -20.76 13.22 -3.71
N THR A 137 -21.63 13.36 -4.71
CA THR A 137 -23.06 12.99 -4.63
C THR A 137 -23.33 11.49 -4.65
N GLY A 138 -22.31 10.65 -4.58
CA GLY A 138 -22.39 9.17 -4.67
C GLY A 138 -23.00 8.47 -3.45
N GLY A 139 -23.67 9.17 -2.52
CA GLY A 139 -24.21 8.60 -1.29
C GLY A 139 -23.11 7.94 -0.46
N LYS A 140 -23.33 6.73 0.06
CA LYS A 140 -22.30 6.02 0.88
C LYS A 140 -20.98 5.80 0.15
N ARG A 141 -20.99 5.77 -1.20
CA ARG A 141 -19.78 5.58 -2.01
C ARG A 141 -19.02 6.89 -2.25
N GLY A 142 -19.66 8.05 -2.07
CA GLY A 142 -19.05 9.37 -2.11
C GLY A 142 -18.57 9.90 -0.75
N LEU A 143 -18.30 9.03 0.23
CA LEU A 143 -17.86 9.40 1.57
C LEU A 143 -16.39 9.06 1.80
N LEU A 144 -15.71 9.91 2.57
CA LEU A 144 -14.37 9.68 3.09
C LEU A 144 -14.31 9.83 4.61
N ASP A 145 -13.25 9.31 5.22
CA ASP A 145 -12.90 9.52 6.62
C ASP A 145 -11.55 10.23 6.69
N ILE A 146 -11.42 11.16 7.65
CA ILE A 146 -10.19 11.93 7.88
C ILE A 146 -9.64 11.56 9.26
N TYR A 147 -8.34 11.32 9.30
CA TYR A 147 -7.56 10.97 10.48
C TYR A 147 -6.55 12.08 10.72
N THR A 148 -6.63 12.78 11.85
CA THR A 148 -5.70 13.87 12.17
C THR A 148 -5.05 13.66 13.52
N PRO A 149 -3.81 14.12 13.73
CA PRO A 149 -3.25 14.20 15.07
C PRO A 149 -4.12 15.07 15.98
N VAL A 150 -4.21 14.72 17.25
CA VAL A 150 -4.89 15.57 18.25
C VAL A 150 -4.12 16.86 18.53
N THR A 151 -2.81 16.91 18.22
CA THR A 151 -1.98 18.10 18.34
C THR A 151 -2.33 19.11 17.27
N GLN A 152 -2.31 20.40 17.63
CA GLN A 152 -2.49 21.46 16.66
C GLN A 152 -1.32 21.51 15.65
N GLY A 153 -1.59 21.96 14.44
CA GLY A 153 -0.63 22.14 13.36
C GLY A 153 -1.35 22.37 12.04
N ALA A 154 -0.72 23.11 11.15
CA ALA A 154 -1.23 23.40 9.81
C ALA A 154 -0.29 22.80 8.74
N ARG A 155 -0.81 22.71 7.51
CA ARG A 155 -0.08 22.23 6.32
C ARG A 155 0.66 20.91 6.55
N ARG A 156 -0.07 19.92 7.10
CA ARG A 156 0.43 18.56 7.28
C ARG A 156 0.33 17.80 5.97
N PRO A 157 1.35 17.01 5.62
CA PRO A 157 1.29 16.17 4.41
C PRO A 157 0.12 15.19 4.48
N ILE A 158 -0.41 14.80 3.33
CA ILE A 158 -1.61 13.98 3.23
C ILE A 158 -1.26 12.61 2.67
N LEU A 159 -1.75 11.55 3.33
CA LEU A 159 -1.79 10.20 2.81
C LEU A 159 -3.24 9.84 2.48
N LEU A 160 -3.58 9.77 1.18
CA LEU A 160 -4.89 9.38 0.69
C LEU A 160 -4.91 7.88 0.40
N HIS A 161 -5.72 7.13 1.14
CA HIS A 161 -5.85 5.69 1.00
C HIS A 161 -7.08 5.30 0.19
N VAL A 162 -6.87 4.42 -0.80
CA VAL A 162 -7.88 3.81 -1.67
C VAL A 162 -7.96 2.32 -1.34
N HIS A 163 -9.12 1.84 -0.87
CA HIS A 163 -9.27 0.44 -0.49
C HIS A 163 -9.23 -0.52 -1.68
N GLY A 164 -8.79 -1.75 -1.46
CA GLY A 164 -8.89 -2.85 -2.40
C GLY A 164 -10.27 -3.54 -2.38
N GLY A 165 -10.36 -4.70 -3.00
CA GLY A 165 -11.57 -5.52 -3.05
C GLY A 165 -12.10 -5.75 -4.45
N ALA A 166 -11.19 -5.95 -5.42
CA ALA A 166 -11.50 -6.29 -6.80
C ALA A 166 -12.51 -5.32 -7.45
N TRP A 167 -12.50 -4.04 -7.08
CA TRP A 167 -13.43 -2.98 -7.52
C TRP A 167 -14.91 -3.26 -7.23
N MET A 168 -15.25 -4.37 -6.58
CA MET A 168 -16.62 -4.84 -6.30
C MET A 168 -17.00 -4.77 -4.84
N MET A 169 -16.04 -4.77 -3.95
CA MET A 169 -16.26 -4.77 -2.50
C MET A 169 -15.25 -3.88 -1.79
N GLY A 170 -15.38 -3.76 -0.48
CA GLY A 170 -14.50 -2.97 0.36
C GLY A 170 -15.17 -1.72 0.91
N HIS A 171 -14.47 -1.12 1.85
CA HIS A 171 -14.93 0.08 2.55
C HIS A 171 -13.72 0.82 3.12
N LYS A 172 -13.80 2.15 3.18
CA LYS A 172 -12.75 3.05 3.70
C LYS A 172 -12.22 2.73 5.10
N SER A 173 -12.95 1.92 5.89
CA SER A 173 -12.53 1.53 7.24
C SER A 173 -11.93 0.11 7.32
N HIS A 174 -11.81 -0.63 6.22
CA HIS A 174 -11.41 -2.04 6.26
C HIS A 174 -9.92 -2.26 6.06
N GLN A 175 -9.25 -1.43 5.25
CA GLN A 175 -7.85 -1.62 4.86
C GLN A 175 -7.04 -0.35 5.10
N GLY A 176 -5.71 -0.45 5.03
CA GLY A 176 -4.79 0.67 5.19
C GLY A 176 -4.72 1.24 6.61
N GLN A 177 -5.45 0.66 7.58
CA GLN A 177 -5.55 1.20 8.93
C GLN A 177 -4.19 1.26 9.65
N PRO A 178 -3.33 0.21 9.62
CA PRO A 178 -2.01 0.28 10.24
C PRO A 178 -1.17 1.44 9.69
N LEU A 179 -1.13 1.60 8.36
CA LEU A 179 -0.35 2.65 7.71
C LEU A 179 -0.90 4.04 8.00
N LEU A 180 -2.22 4.25 7.87
CA LEU A 180 -2.85 5.54 8.16
C LEU A 180 -2.57 5.99 9.59
N HIS A 181 -2.74 5.11 10.58
CA HIS A 181 -2.48 5.44 11.97
C HIS A 181 -0.99 5.74 12.22
N ARG A 182 -0.08 4.95 11.63
CA ARG A 182 1.36 5.20 11.73
C ARG A 182 1.74 6.56 11.17
N MET A 183 1.21 6.94 10.01
CA MET A 183 1.52 8.23 9.42
C MET A 183 0.91 9.40 10.19
N VAL A 184 -0.28 9.23 10.76
CA VAL A 184 -0.87 10.25 11.63
C VAL A 184 -0.04 10.45 12.91
N GLU A 185 0.49 9.38 13.51
CA GLU A 185 1.45 9.47 14.63
C GLU A 185 2.72 10.25 14.23
N LEU A 186 3.17 10.13 12.97
CA LEU A 186 4.28 10.90 12.42
C LEU A 186 3.91 12.35 12.05
N GLY A 187 2.65 12.73 12.21
CA GLY A 187 2.17 14.09 12.00
C GLY A 187 1.53 14.35 10.65
N TRP A 188 1.18 13.33 9.89
CA TRP A 188 0.44 13.42 8.64
C TRP A 188 -1.07 13.52 8.89
N VAL A 189 -1.80 13.91 7.86
CA VAL A 189 -3.25 13.74 7.77
C VAL A 189 -3.54 12.51 6.91
N GLY A 190 -4.27 11.55 7.47
CA GLY A 190 -4.77 10.40 6.73
C GLY A 190 -6.15 10.68 6.15
N VAL A 191 -6.38 10.31 4.90
CA VAL A 191 -7.71 10.34 4.27
C VAL A 191 -7.99 8.96 3.71
N SER A 192 -9.13 8.36 4.04
CA SER A 192 -9.53 7.08 3.45
C SER A 192 -10.88 7.21 2.75
N ILE A 193 -10.95 6.82 1.49
CA ILE A 193 -12.11 7.06 0.64
C ILE A 193 -12.89 5.78 0.35
N ASN A 194 -14.21 5.91 0.23
CA ASN A 194 -15.01 4.98 -0.55
C ASN A 194 -15.02 5.44 -2.02
N TYR A 195 -15.39 4.56 -2.91
CA TYR A 195 -15.63 4.84 -4.33
C TYR A 195 -16.73 3.91 -4.86
N ARG A 196 -17.34 4.24 -5.99
CA ARG A 196 -18.37 3.41 -6.62
C ARG A 196 -17.82 2.03 -6.99
N LEU A 197 -18.64 1.02 -6.89
CA LEU A 197 -18.25 -0.38 -7.06
C LEU A 197 -19.01 -1.04 -8.21
N ALA A 198 -18.28 -1.85 -8.98
CA ALA A 198 -18.85 -2.79 -9.92
C ALA A 198 -19.61 -3.91 -9.17
N PRO A 199 -20.55 -4.62 -9.81
CA PRO A 199 -21.01 -4.41 -11.17
C PRO A 199 -22.05 -3.29 -11.30
N ARG A 200 -22.47 -2.64 -10.20
CA ARG A 200 -23.45 -1.57 -10.24
C ARG A 200 -22.95 -0.37 -11.05
N ASP A 201 -21.71 -0.01 -10.83
CA ASP A 201 -21.05 1.10 -11.51
C ASP A 201 -19.81 0.55 -12.22
N ALA A 202 -19.91 0.41 -13.55
CA ALA A 202 -18.82 -0.12 -14.37
C ALA A 202 -17.58 0.80 -14.35
N TYR A 203 -16.40 0.22 -14.60
CA TYR A 203 -15.19 1.02 -14.86
C TYR A 203 -15.44 1.93 -16.10
N PRO A 204 -15.05 3.22 -16.05
CA PRO A 204 -14.06 3.86 -15.17
C PRO A 204 -14.64 4.63 -13.96
N ALA A 205 -15.85 4.32 -13.49
CA ALA A 205 -16.46 5.02 -12.37
C ALA A 205 -15.54 5.10 -11.12
N GLN A 206 -14.73 4.07 -10.87
CA GLN A 206 -13.84 3.95 -9.72
C GLN A 206 -12.71 4.99 -9.77
N ILE A 207 -12.01 5.10 -10.90
CA ILE A 207 -10.92 6.09 -11.05
C ILE A 207 -11.46 7.53 -11.07
N ILE A 208 -12.62 7.76 -11.65
CA ILE A 208 -13.30 9.06 -11.62
C ILE A 208 -13.55 9.49 -10.17
N ASP A 209 -14.01 8.57 -9.31
CA ASP A 209 -14.27 8.88 -7.91
C ASP A 209 -12.97 9.14 -7.12
N VAL A 210 -11.89 8.40 -7.40
CA VAL A 210 -10.57 8.68 -6.81
C VAL A 210 -10.11 10.08 -7.17
N LYS A 211 -10.22 10.49 -8.43
CA LYS A 211 -9.87 11.86 -8.87
C LYS A 211 -10.76 12.93 -8.24
N LYS A 212 -12.07 12.68 -8.11
CA LYS A 212 -12.97 13.57 -7.36
C LYS A 212 -12.54 13.72 -5.90
N ALA A 213 -12.13 12.63 -5.27
CA ALA A 213 -11.64 12.69 -3.89
C ALA A 213 -10.33 13.49 -3.78
N ILE A 214 -9.39 13.34 -4.72
CA ILE A 214 -8.16 14.15 -4.77
C ILE A 214 -8.52 15.63 -4.95
N ALA A 215 -9.41 15.97 -5.88
CA ALA A 215 -9.85 17.35 -6.11
C ALA A 215 -10.52 17.93 -4.85
N TRP A 216 -11.39 17.16 -4.19
CA TRP A 216 -12.01 17.56 -2.93
C TRP A 216 -10.98 17.81 -1.82
N VAL A 217 -9.99 16.92 -1.67
CA VAL A 217 -8.92 17.06 -0.70
C VAL A 217 -8.14 18.36 -0.95
N LYS A 218 -7.78 18.66 -2.19
CA LYS A 218 -7.07 19.89 -2.56
C LYS A 218 -7.85 21.18 -2.23
N THR A 219 -9.16 21.11 -2.16
CA THR A 219 -10.00 22.31 -1.90
C THR A 219 -10.45 22.46 -0.44
N HIS A 220 -10.44 21.37 0.37
CA HIS A 220 -11.07 21.39 1.69
C HIS A 220 -10.16 20.93 2.84
N ILE A 221 -9.01 20.30 2.55
CA ILE A 221 -8.25 19.60 3.59
C ILE A 221 -7.55 20.58 4.58
N GLU A 222 -7.38 21.83 4.21
CA GLU A 222 -6.84 22.86 5.12
C GLU A 222 -7.70 23.05 6.37
N GLU A 223 -9.02 22.89 6.25
CA GLU A 223 -9.97 22.92 7.38
C GLU A 223 -9.65 21.85 8.43
N TYR A 224 -8.95 20.79 8.02
CA TYR A 224 -8.53 19.66 8.85
C TYR A 224 -7.03 19.68 9.16
N GLY A 225 -6.34 20.79 8.83
CA GLY A 225 -4.91 20.98 9.07
C GLY A 225 -3.99 20.27 8.06
N GLY A 226 -4.53 19.81 6.93
CA GLY A 226 -3.75 19.20 5.85
C GLY A 226 -3.16 20.22 4.88
N ASP A 227 -2.16 19.80 4.12
CA ASP A 227 -1.53 20.57 3.07
C ASP A 227 -2.09 20.15 1.70
N PRO A 228 -2.89 21.00 1.02
CA PRO A 228 -3.49 20.67 -0.28
C PRO A 228 -2.46 20.47 -1.39
N ASP A 229 -1.24 20.97 -1.21
CA ASP A 229 -0.19 20.90 -2.22
C ASP A 229 0.64 19.63 -2.10
N PHE A 230 0.50 18.87 -0.99
CA PHE A 230 1.25 17.63 -0.79
C PHE A 230 0.35 16.44 -0.46
N ILE A 231 0.06 15.64 -1.48
CA ILE A 231 -0.78 14.43 -1.38
C ILE A 231 0.00 13.23 -1.93
N VAL A 232 0.14 12.19 -1.12
CA VAL A 232 0.57 10.85 -1.60
C VAL A 232 -0.64 9.94 -1.60
N VAL A 233 -0.87 9.23 -2.72
CA VAL A 233 -1.95 8.26 -2.85
C VAL A 233 -1.42 6.86 -2.57
N THR A 234 -2.19 6.07 -1.83
CA THR A 234 -1.82 4.68 -1.48
C THR A 234 -3.02 3.76 -1.55
N GLY A 235 -2.76 2.48 -1.81
CA GLY A 235 -3.78 1.45 -1.80
C GLY A 235 -3.23 0.08 -2.13
N GLY A 236 -4.00 -0.97 -1.81
CA GLY A 236 -3.66 -2.35 -2.11
C GLY A 236 -4.59 -2.94 -3.18
N SER A 237 -4.11 -3.91 -3.99
CA SER A 237 -4.94 -4.62 -4.98
C SER A 237 -5.61 -3.66 -5.97
N ALA A 238 -6.93 -3.71 -6.09
CA ALA A 238 -7.71 -2.76 -6.86
C ALA A 238 -7.46 -1.29 -6.42
N GLY A 239 -7.21 -1.03 -5.13
CA GLY A 239 -6.82 0.28 -4.64
C GLY A 239 -5.41 0.67 -5.09
N GLY A 240 -4.49 -0.27 -5.15
CA GLY A 240 -3.15 -0.09 -5.71
C GLY A 240 -3.19 0.25 -7.20
N HIS A 241 -4.03 -0.46 -7.96
CA HIS A 241 -4.32 -0.17 -9.36
C HIS A 241 -4.82 1.27 -9.56
N LEU A 242 -5.85 1.67 -8.79
CA LEU A 242 -6.41 3.03 -8.86
C LEU A 242 -5.40 4.10 -8.42
N SER A 243 -4.51 3.77 -7.46
CA SER A 243 -3.43 4.67 -7.04
C SER A 243 -2.38 4.86 -8.14
N LEU A 244 -1.99 3.78 -8.84
CA LEU A 244 -1.09 3.87 -10.00
C LEU A 244 -1.70 4.74 -11.09
N LEU A 245 -2.97 4.51 -11.44
CA LEU A 245 -3.67 5.31 -12.44
C LEU A 245 -3.78 6.79 -12.02
N ALA A 246 -4.06 7.07 -10.75
CA ALA A 246 -4.12 8.45 -10.24
C ALA A 246 -2.79 9.18 -10.44
N GLY A 247 -1.66 8.52 -10.18
CA GLY A 247 -0.33 9.09 -10.37
C GLY A 247 0.06 9.27 -11.84
N LEU A 248 -0.38 8.36 -12.72
CA LEU A 248 -0.01 8.35 -14.14
C LEU A 248 -0.96 9.16 -15.04
N SER A 249 -2.15 9.55 -14.56
CA SER A 249 -3.20 10.17 -15.38
C SER A 249 -3.61 11.55 -14.92
N SER A 250 -2.70 12.30 -14.30
CA SER A 250 -2.92 13.69 -13.90
C SER A 250 -3.48 14.50 -15.09
N GLY A 251 -4.61 15.21 -14.88
CA GLY A 251 -5.21 16.03 -15.92
C GLY A 251 -5.95 15.27 -17.05
N HIS A 252 -6.14 13.95 -16.96
CA HIS A 252 -6.87 13.20 -17.98
C HIS A 252 -8.37 13.56 -17.98
N ALA A 253 -8.79 14.38 -18.93
CA ALA A 253 -10.11 15.01 -18.99
C ALA A 253 -11.27 14.00 -18.97
N ALA A 254 -11.14 12.85 -19.66
CA ALA A 254 -12.18 11.82 -19.71
C ALA A 254 -12.53 11.25 -18.30
N TRP A 255 -11.63 11.37 -17.34
CA TRP A 255 -11.88 10.95 -15.95
C TRP A 255 -12.16 12.11 -14.99
N GLN A 256 -12.32 13.32 -15.51
CA GLN A 256 -12.61 14.52 -14.73
C GLN A 256 -13.90 15.20 -15.17
N VAL A 257 -14.87 14.45 -15.71
CA VAL A 257 -16.14 14.97 -16.20
C VAL A 257 -16.90 15.73 -15.09
N GLY A 258 -17.16 17.02 -15.33
CA GLY A 258 -17.82 17.94 -14.41
C GLY A 258 -16.88 18.58 -13.37
N PHE A 259 -15.54 18.33 -13.47
CA PHE A 259 -14.49 18.97 -12.68
C PHE A 259 -13.15 19.02 -13.47
N GLU A 260 -13.23 19.24 -14.77
CA GLU A 260 -12.12 19.20 -15.73
C GLU A 260 -10.98 20.16 -15.38
N GLY A 261 -11.30 21.31 -14.79
CA GLY A 261 -10.31 22.29 -14.34
C GLY A 261 -9.62 21.96 -13.01
N ALA A 262 -10.01 20.87 -12.33
CA ALA A 262 -9.39 20.53 -11.05
C ALA A 262 -7.99 19.92 -11.23
N ASN A 263 -7.05 20.38 -10.41
CA ASN A 263 -5.74 19.76 -10.32
C ASN A 263 -5.84 18.44 -9.53
N THR A 264 -5.58 17.31 -10.21
CA THR A 264 -5.56 15.97 -9.59
C THR A 264 -4.15 15.36 -9.53
N ALA A 265 -3.10 16.17 -9.74
CA ALA A 265 -1.71 15.74 -9.57
C ALA A 265 -1.41 15.39 -8.11
N VAL A 266 -0.60 14.36 -7.90
CA VAL A 266 -0.15 13.88 -6.59
C VAL A 266 1.38 13.84 -6.52
N GLN A 267 1.94 13.92 -5.32
CA GLN A 267 3.37 14.03 -5.09
C GLN A 267 4.06 12.68 -4.87
N GLY A 268 3.30 11.60 -4.84
CA GLY A 268 3.83 10.24 -4.76
C GLY A 268 2.75 9.18 -4.79
N VAL A 269 3.14 7.95 -5.10
CA VAL A 269 2.24 6.77 -5.14
C VAL A 269 2.90 5.61 -4.41
N LEU A 270 2.22 5.10 -3.37
CA LEU A 270 2.59 3.88 -2.67
C LEU A 270 1.57 2.79 -2.98
N ALA A 271 1.90 1.86 -3.88
CA ALA A 271 1.00 0.82 -4.33
C ALA A 271 1.41 -0.55 -3.81
N MET A 272 0.51 -1.26 -3.12
CA MET A 272 0.74 -2.61 -2.64
C MET A 272 0.03 -3.61 -3.55
N TYR A 273 0.76 -4.63 -3.99
CA TYR A 273 0.26 -5.73 -4.86
C TYR A 273 -0.77 -5.25 -5.91
N PRO A 274 -0.41 -4.22 -6.71
CA PRO A 274 -1.36 -3.56 -7.60
C PRO A 274 -1.63 -4.40 -8.84
N VAL A 275 -2.88 -4.37 -9.33
CA VAL A 275 -3.16 -4.81 -10.71
C VAL A 275 -2.57 -3.78 -11.67
N VAL A 276 -1.79 -4.22 -12.65
CA VAL A 276 -1.04 -3.33 -13.54
C VAL A 276 -1.47 -3.40 -15.00
N ASP A 277 -2.20 -4.46 -15.36
CA ASP A 277 -2.63 -4.71 -16.75
C ASP A 277 -4.01 -5.37 -16.77
N LEU A 278 -5.01 -4.69 -17.34
CA LEU A 278 -6.34 -5.27 -17.57
C LEU A 278 -6.41 -6.01 -18.90
N THR A 279 -5.45 -5.79 -19.79
CA THR A 279 -5.42 -6.37 -21.15
C THR A 279 -4.77 -7.75 -21.21
N ASN A 280 -3.98 -8.13 -20.17
CA ASN A 280 -3.12 -9.32 -20.19
C ASN A 280 -2.22 -9.36 -21.44
N ARG A 281 -1.63 -8.19 -21.82
CA ARG A 281 -0.88 -8.03 -23.10
C ARG A 281 0.30 -8.98 -23.25
N HIS A 282 0.90 -9.39 -22.13
CA HIS A 282 2.04 -10.31 -22.12
C HIS A 282 1.63 -11.79 -21.94
N GLY A 283 0.33 -12.08 -21.82
CA GLY A 283 -0.15 -13.44 -21.63
C GLY A 283 0.32 -14.10 -20.33
N ILE A 284 0.68 -13.29 -19.30
CA ILE A 284 1.18 -13.81 -18.02
C ILE A 284 0.07 -14.54 -17.28
N ARG A 285 -1.15 -13.98 -17.27
CA ARG A 285 -2.32 -14.64 -16.72
C ARG A 285 -2.79 -15.73 -17.67
N GLN A 286 -2.53 -16.95 -17.33
CA GLN A 286 -3.01 -18.12 -18.11
C GLN A 286 -4.48 -18.46 -17.81
N GLN A 287 -5.11 -17.72 -16.90
CA GLN A 287 -6.46 -18.00 -16.43
C GLN A 287 -7.48 -17.13 -17.17
N ALA A 288 -8.20 -17.71 -18.09
CA ALA A 288 -9.36 -17.07 -18.72
C ALA A 288 -10.42 -16.54 -17.71
N SER A 289 -10.42 -17.07 -16.49
CA SER A 289 -11.33 -16.67 -15.42
C SER A 289 -11.12 -15.22 -14.96
N MET A 290 -9.88 -14.73 -14.86
CA MET A 290 -9.61 -13.34 -14.45
C MET A 290 -9.96 -12.37 -15.58
N ASP A 291 -9.60 -12.68 -16.82
CA ASP A 291 -9.94 -11.84 -17.97
C ASP A 291 -11.47 -11.80 -18.19
N GLY A 292 -12.14 -12.94 -18.00
CA GLY A 292 -13.60 -13.03 -17.98
C GLY A 292 -14.23 -12.21 -16.83
N PHE A 293 -13.64 -12.24 -15.65
CA PHE A 293 -14.08 -11.43 -14.50
C PHE A 293 -13.97 -9.93 -14.79
N ILE A 294 -12.83 -9.48 -15.32
CA ILE A 294 -12.60 -8.07 -15.69
C ILE A 294 -13.63 -7.64 -16.72
N SER A 295 -13.80 -8.42 -17.80
CA SER A 295 -14.73 -8.09 -18.89
C SER A 295 -16.18 -8.08 -18.44
N GLN A 296 -16.64 -9.10 -17.70
CA GLN A 296 -18.05 -9.30 -17.38
C GLN A 296 -18.51 -8.51 -16.16
N LYS A 297 -17.65 -8.32 -15.16
CA LYS A 297 -18.04 -7.71 -13.87
C LYS A 297 -17.55 -6.30 -13.70
N ILE A 298 -16.33 -5.98 -14.16
CA ILE A 298 -15.69 -4.70 -13.89
C ILE A 298 -15.96 -3.70 -15.02
N ILE A 299 -15.58 -4.04 -16.26
CA ILE A 299 -15.76 -3.16 -17.43
C ILE A 299 -17.15 -3.33 -18.05
N GLN A 300 -17.73 -4.53 -17.97
CA GLN A 300 -19.04 -4.93 -18.52
C GLN A 300 -19.08 -4.83 -20.06
N GLN A 301 -17.94 -4.95 -20.68
CA GLN A 301 -17.73 -5.03 -22.12
C GLN A 301 -16.61 -6.00 -22.42
N THR A 302 -16.60 -6.58 -23.61
CA THR A 302 -15.47 -7.39 -24.05
C THR A 302 -14.31 -6.49 -24.49
N ARG A 303 -13.10 -7.04 -24.50
CA ARG A 303 -11.91 -6.32 -24.94
C ARG A 303 -12.02 -5.89 -26.42
N GLU A 304 -12.65 -6.71 -27.24
CA GLU A 304 -12.87 -6.44 -28.66
C GLU A 304 -13.87 -5.30 -28.87
N ALA A 305 -14.90 -5.20 -28.00
CA ALA A 305 -15.92 -4.15 -28.10
C ALA A 305 -15.42 -2.80 -27.54
N ALA A 306 -14.54 -2.80 -26.56
CA ALA A 306 -14.09 -1.58 -25.87
C ALA A 306 -12.57 -1.60 -25.60
N PRO A 307 -11.71 -1.78 -26.61
CA PRO A 307 -10.26 -1.91 -26.39
C PRO A 307 -9.67 -0.69 -25.67
N ALA A 308 -10.14 0.52 -25.98
CA ALA A 308 -9.65 1.73 -25.33
C ALA A 308 -9.92 1.75 -23.82
N VAL A 309 -11.04 1.21 -23.33
CA VAL A 309 -11.35 1.16 -21.90
C VAL A 309 -10.38 0.23 -21.16
N PHE A 310 -10.01 -0.90 -21.79
CA PHE A 310 -9.00 -1.81 -21.22
C PHE A 310 -7.61 -1.20 -21.23
N GLU A 311 -7.22 -0.51 -22.29
CA GLU A 311 -5.93 0.19 -22.39
C GLU A 311 -5.85 1.35 -21.38
N ASP A 312 -6.89 2.20 -21.32
CA ASP A 312 -6.94 3.28 -20.34
C ASP A 312 -6.97 2.74 -18.89
N GLY A 313 -7.62 1.59 -18.67
CA GLY A 313 -7.64 0.93 -17.39
C GLY A 313 -6.34 0.22 -17.00
N SER A 314 -5.34 0.19 -17.86
CA SER A 314 -4.08 -0.54 -17.60
C SER A 314 -2.94 0.43 -17.28
N PRO A 315 -2.43 0.50 -16.04
CA PRO A 315 -1.25 1.30 -15.71
C PRO A 315 -0.07 1.11 -16.66
N ILE A 316 0.16 -0.12 -17.13
CA ILE A 316 1.22 -0.44 -18.07
C ILE A 316 1.03 0.25 -19.44
N SER A 317 -0.19 0.61 -19.84
CA SER A 317 -0.43 1.38 -21.06
C SER A 317 -0.06 2.85 -20.89
N TRP A 318 -0.22 3.37 -19.68
CA TRP A 318 0.05 4.78 -19.38
C TRP A 318 1.52 5.12 -19.42
N ILE A 319 2.40 4.25 -18.94
CA ILE A 319 3.85 4.50 -18.91
C ILE A 319 4.48 4.64 -20.31
N HIS A 320 3.78 4.17 -21.34
CA HIS A 320 4.21 4.27 -22.74
C HIS A 320 3.58 5.46 -23.49
N ARG A 321 2.75 6.28 -22.82
CA ARG A 321 2.23 7.52 -23.40
C ARG A 321 3.26 8.61 -23.29
N GLU A 322 3.36 9.41 -24.34
CA GLU A 322 4.31 10.52 -24.44
C GLU A 322 4.24 11.44 -23.21
N GLY A 323 5.38 11.68 -22.59
CA GLY A 323 5.54 12.56 -21.43
C GLY A 323 4.97 12.03 -20.10
N VAL A 324 4.27 10.90 -20.08
CA VAL A 324 3.62 10.41 -18.84
C VAL A 324 4.63 9.87 -17.83
N ALA A 325 5.54 9.02 -18.29
CA ALA A 325 6.54 8.42 -17.42
C ALA A 325 7.55 9.46 -16.88
N GLU A 326 7.91 10.43 -17.72
CA GLU A 326 8.83 11.52 -17.36
C GLU A 326 8.23 12.49 -16.36
N ALA A 327 6.89 12.74 -16.45
CA ALA A 327 6.17 13.63 -15.55
C ALA A 327 5.60 12.91 -14.31
N ALA A 328 5.83 11.61 -14.19
CA ALA A 328 5.30 10.81 -13.10
C ALA A 328 5.94 11.21 -11.75
N PRO A 329 5.17 11.19 -10.65
CA PRO A 329 5.74 11.38 -9.31
C PRO A 329 6.57 10.17 -8.88
N PRO A 330 7.32 10.23 -7.77
CA PRO A 330 7.97 9.04 -7.19
C PRO A 330 6.97 7.92 -6.88
N PHE A 331 7.37 6.68 -7.23
CA PHE A 331 6.57 5.47 -6.96
C PHE A 331 7.29 4.53 -6.00
N CYS A 332 6.52 3.96 -5.07
CA CYS A 332 6.93 2.79 -4.28
C CYS A 332 5.93 1.67 -4.51
N ILE A 333 6.39 0.55 -5.06
CA ILE A 333 5.57 -0.62 -5.37
C ILE A 333 6.05 -1.77 -4.49
N VAL A 334 5.11 -2.41 -3.79
CA VAL A 334 5.40 -3.53 -2.90
C VAL A 334 4.60 -4.75 -3.34
N GLN A 335 5.27 -5.87 -3.58
CA GLN A 335 4.65 -7.10 -4.08
C GLN A 335 5.07 -8.31 -3.27
N GLY A 336 4.11 -9.19 -2.98
CA GLY A 336 4.37 -10.49 -2.37
C GLY A 336 4.78 -11.53 -3.41
N THR A 337 5.83 -12.33 -3.14
CA THR A 337 6.26 -13.36 -4.11
C THR A 337 5.32 -14.55 -4.17
N HIS A 338 4.46 -14.76 -3.16
CA HIS A 338 3.44 -15.82 -3.13
C HIS A 338 2.01 -15.30 -3.34
N ASP A 339 1.88 -14.08 -3.86
CA ASP A 339 0.58 -13.51 -4.18
C ASP A 339 -0.16 -14.40 -5.18
N SER A 340 -1.30 -14.97 -4.76
CA SER A 340 -2.11 -15.87 -5.56
C SER A 340 -3.20 -15.14 -6.37
N LEU A 341 -3.44 -13.85 -6.11
CA LEU A 341 -4.46 -13.05 -6.79
C LEU A 341 -3.87 -12.14 -7.85
N VAL A 342 -2.77 -11.45 -7.55
CA VAL A 342 -2.00 -10.65 -8.50
C VAL A 342 -0.59 -11.21 -8.58
N TRP A 343 -0.27 -11.82 -9.71
CA TRP A 343 0.98 -12.53 -9.83
C TRP A 343 2.19 -11.59 -9.88
N VAL A 344 3.22 -11.96 -9.15
CA VAL A 344 4.45 -11.16 -9.05
C VAL A 344 5.07 -10.88 -10.41
N GLU A 345 4.93 -11.78 -11.37
CA GLU A 345 5.45 -11.64 -12.74
C GLU A 345 4.82 -10.46 -13.49
N GLU A 346 3.52 -10.18 -13.27
CA GLU A 346 2.86 -9.02 -13.88
C GLU A 346 3.47 -7.72 -13.35
N VAL A 347 3.67 -7.64 -12.03
CA VAL A 347 4.26 -6.44 -11.41
C VAL A 347 5.74 -6.30 -11.76
N ARG A 348 6.52 -7.39 -11.81
CA ARG A 348 7.91 -7.38 -12.31
C ARG A 348 7.99 -6.83 -13.73
N ARG A 349 7.07 -7.26 -14.60
CA ARG A 349 7.04 -6.79 -15.98
C ARG A 349 6.75 -5.30 -16.05
N PHE A 350 5.74 -4.83 -15.32
CA PHE A 350 5.43 -3.41 -15.23
C PHE A 350 6.62 -2.57 -14.74
N VAL A 351 7.28 -3.00 -13.66
CA VAL A 351 8.45 -2.32 -13.11
C VAL A 351 9.62 -2.31 -14.10
N ALA A 352 9.87 -3.43 -14.78
CA ALA A 352 10.95 -3.54 -15.77
C ALA A 352 10.73 -2.60 -16.99
N GLU A 353 9.47 -2.36 -17.36
CA GLU A 353 9.13 -1.42 -18.44
C GLU A 353 9.11 0.03 -17.95
N PHE A 354 8.68 0.29 -16.70
CA PHE A 354 8.56 1.66 -16.18
C PHE A 354 9.92 2.24 -15.76
N ALA A 355 10.79 1.46 -15.13
CA ALA A 355 12.04 1.96 -14.56
C ALA A 355 12.96 2.71 -15.57
N PRO A 356 13.12 2.27 -16.82
CA PRO A 356 13.94 2.99 -17.81
C PRO A 356 13.26 4.24 -18.36
N LEU A 357 11.95 4.45 -18.17
CA LEU A 357 11.18 5.56 -18.73
C LEU A 357 11.00 6.72 -17.74
N THR A 358 11.06 6.45 -16.45
CA THR A 358 10.87 7.49 -15.42
C THR A 358 12.16 8.20 -15.08
N SER A 359 12.09 9.53 -14.88
CA SER A 359 13.20 10.36 -14.41
C SER A 359 13.32 10.43 -12.89
N VAL A 360 12.30 9.91 -12.15
CA VAL A 360 12.26 9.90 -10.69
C VAL A 360 12.44 8.49 -10.14
N PRO A 361 12.88 8.34 -8.87
CA PRO A 361 13.09 7.02 -8.29
C PRO A 361 11.82 6.18 -8.24
N LEU A 362 11.93 4.95 -8.75
CA LEU A 362 10.94 3.89 -8.64
C LEU A 362 11.45 2.84 -7.64
N VAL A 363 10.87 2.83 -6.44
CA VAL A 363 11.17 1.81 -5.44
C VAL A 363 10.31 0.57 -5.72
N TYR A 364 10.95 -0.59 -5.82
CA TYR A 364 10.27 -1.87 -5.96
C TYR A 364 10.75 -2.87 -4.92
N ALA A 365 9.86 -3.31 -4.03
CA ALA A 365 10.15 -4.28 -2.99
C ALA A 365 9.37 -5.57 -3.20
N GLU A 366 10.08 -6.70 -3.33
CA GLU A 366 9.50 -8.04 -3.33
C GLU A 366 9.64 -8.67 -1.95
N LEU A 367 8.51 -9.02 -1.34
CA LEU A 367 8.48 -9.61 -0.02
C LEU A 367 8.49 -11.13 -0.09
N PRO A 368 9.47 -11.80 0.54
CA PRO A 368 9.57 -13.25 0.53
C PRO A 368 8.28 -13.90 1.04
N ARG A 369 7.73 -14.80 0.25
CA ARG A 369 6.53 -15.60 0.53
C ARG A 369 5.32 -14.81 1.09
N ALA A 370 5.28 -13.48 0.92
CA ALA A 370 4.11 -12.69 1.25
C ALA A 370 2.95 -13.05 0.32
N GLN A 371 1.77 -13.21 0.91
CA GLN A 371 0.52 -13.39 0.18
C GLN A 371 -0.09 -12.00 -0.11
N HIS A 372 -1.09 -11.95 -0.98
CA HIS A 372 -1.92 -10.77 -1.19
C HIS A 372 -2.47 -10.20 0.12
N ALA A 373 -2.58 -8.88 0.24
CA ALA A 373 -3.16 -8.21 1.41
C ALA A 373 -2.39 -8.42 2.74
N PHE A 374 -1.06 -8.55 2.67
CA PHE A 374 -0.20 -8.85 3.81
C PHE A 374 -0.20 -7.76 4.91
N GLU A 375 -0.54 -6.50 4.58
CA GLU A 375 -0.45 -5.33 5.49
C GLU A 375 -1.73 -5.07 6.29
N ILE A 376 -2.80 -5.83 6.09
CA ILE A 376 -4.10 -5.57 6.73
C ILE A 376 -4.05 -5.83 8.25
N PHE A 377 -3.24 -6.77 8.69
CA PHE A 377 -3.06 -7.13 10.10
C PHE A 377 -1.74 -6.62 10.64
N HIS A 378 -1.66 -6.41 11.96
CA HIS A 378 -0.37 -6.27 12.63
C HIS A 378 0.35 -7.62 12.66
N SER A 379 1.44 -7.71 11.93
CA SER A 379 2.34 -8.87 11.83
C SER A 379 3.81 -8.40 11.82
N PRO A 380 4.80 -9.29 11.93
CA PRO A 380 6.20 -8.93 11.71
C PRO A 380 6.42 -8.25 10.35
N ARG A 381 5.84 -8.79 9.28
CA ARG A 381 5.94 -8.25 7.93
C ARG A 381 5.32 -6.86 7.82
N THR A 382 4.13 -6.68 8.41
CA THR A 382 3.47 -5.36 8.45
C THR A 382 4.29 -4.34 9.21
N SER A 383 4.96 -4.73 10.32
CA SER A 383 5.84 -3.81 11.06
C SER A 383 7.00 -3.31 10.20
N HIS A 384 7.66 -4.20 9.46
CA HIS A 384 8.72 -3.82 8.51
C HIS A 384 8.19 -2.98 7.34
N PHE A 385 7.00 -3.31 6.83
CA PHE A 385 6.33 -2.49 5.82
C PHE A 385 6.06 -1.06 6.33
N LEU A 386 5.53 -0.90 7.53
CA LEU A 386 5.24 0.41 8.10
C LEU A 386 6.51 1.26 8.27
N ASN A 387 7.61 0.66 8.71
CA ASN A 387 8.90 1.34 8.83
C ASN A 387 9.42 1.80 7.46
N ALA A 388 9.42 0.93 6.47
CA ALA A 388 9.88 1.24 5.12
C ALA A 388 8.99 2.27 4.42
N ALA A 389 7.67 2.10 4.50
CA ALA A 389 6.71 3.04 3.94
C ALA A 389 6.83 4.43 4.59
N SER A 390 7.00 4.50 5.92
CA SER A 390 7.21 5.77 6.62
C SER A 390 8.50 6.46 6.17
N ALA A 391 9.59 5.72 6.02
CA ALA A 391 10.86 6.27 5.56
C ALA A 391 10.76 6.81 4.12
N TRP A 392 10.12 6.06 3.22
CA TRP A 392 9.89 6.48 1.85
C TRP A 392 8.98 7.72 1.78
N LEU A 393 7.86 7.74 2.52
CA LEU A 393 6.92 8.86 2.56
C LEU A 393 7.58 10.15 3.08
N GLU A 394 8.39 10.06 4.13
CA GLU A 394 9.14 11.21 4.65
C GLU A 394 10.25 11.66 3.69
N TRP A 395 10.86 10.73 2.93
CA TRP A 395 11.81 11.06 1.89
C TRP A 395 11.12 11.83 0.73
N VAL A 396 9.97 11.34 0.22
CA VAL A 396 9.18 12.06 -0.81
C VAL A 396 8.82 13.47 -0.34
N ARG A 397 8.43 13.61 0.93
CA ARG A 397 8.12 14.91 1.52
C ARG A 397 9.34 15.84 1.55
N ALA A 398 10.52 15.31 1.86
CA ALA A 398 11.75 16.09 1.88
C ALA A 398 12.12 16.57 0.46
N GLN A 399 12.07 15.68 -0.53
CA GLN A 399 12.36 16.01 -1.92
C GLN A 399 11.40 17.08 -2.48
N HIS A 400 10.11 16.98 -2.17
CA HIS A 400 9.13 18.00 -2.57
C HIS A 400 9.42 19.37 -1.95
N ALA A 401 9.81 19.41 -0.68
CA ALA A 401 10.19 20.66 -0.02
C ALA A 401 11.45 21.30 -0.63
N GLU A 402 12.47 20.50 -0.95
CA GLU A 402 13.70 20.97 -1.62
C GLU A 402 13.38 21.55 -3.01
N GLN A 403 12.54 20.86 -3.80
CA GLN A 403 12.12 21.33 -5.13
C GLN A 403 11.32 22.64 -5.04
N SER A 404 10.45 22.78 -4.05
CA SER A 404 9.65 23.97 -3.83
C SER A 404 10.53 25.17 -3.45
N LEU A 405 11.54 24.99 -2.60
CA LEU A 405 12.52 26.04 -2.26
C LEU A 405 13.36 26.45 -3.49
N ALA A 406 13.84 25.50 -4.26
CA ALA A 406 14.60 25.75 -5.48
C ALA A 406 13.79 26.54 -6.52
N SER A 407 12.50 26.25 -6.68
CA SER A 407 11.61 26.97 -7.60
C SER A 407 11.30 28.42 -7.12
N CYS A 408 11.39 28.68 -5.80
CA CYS A 408 11.25 30.03 -5.24
C CYS A 408 12.56 30.83 -5.24
N GLY A 409 13.66 30.31 -5.76
CA GLY A 409 14.96 31.00 -5.84
C GLY A 409 15.68 31.20 -4.49
N ILE A 410 15.26 30.47 -3.45
CA ILE A 410 15.88 30.50 -2.13
C ILE A 410 16.95 29.41 -2.08
N SER A 411 18.22 29.75 -2.41
CA SER A 411 19.35 28.89 -2.10
C SER A 411 19.77 29.13 -0.65
N GLU A 412 19.75 28.13 0.20
CA GLU A 412 20.46 28.19 1.48
C GLU A 412 21.97 28.16 1.16
N THR A 413 22.59 29.35 1.05
CA THR A 413 24.03 29.46 1.22
C THR A 413 24.33 29.22 2.69
N PRO A 414 25.24 28.27 3.05
CA PRO A 414 25.70 28.16 4.42
C PRO A 414 26.36 29.48 4.79
N GLU A 415 25.86 30.15 5.82
CA GLU A 415 26.57 31.28 6.42
C GLU A 415 27.94 30.79 6.86
N THR A 416 28.98 31.19 6.14
CA THR A 416 30.36 31.08 6.60
C THR A 416 30.50 32.02 7.80
N GLU A 417 30.68 31.44 8.98
CA GLU A 417 31.05 32.18 10.18
C GLU A 417 32.26 33.08 9.87
N PRO A 418 32.23 34.39 10.19
CA PRO A 418 33.38 35.22 10.03
C PRO A 418 34.44 34.82 11.07
N HIS A 419 35.59 34.38 10.55
CA HIS A 419 36.81 34.19 11.34
C HIS A 419 37.03 35.42 12.23
N ARG A 420 36.84 35.30 13.54
CA ARG A 420 37.33 36.25 14.52
C ARG A 420 38.85 36.15 14.54
N GLY A 421 39.48 37.11 13.90
CA GLY A 421 40.92 37.33 13.99
C GLY A 421 41.32 37.60 15.43
N SER A 422 42.21 36.75 15.95
CA SER A 422 42.94 37.02 17.17
C SER A 422 43.96 38.12 16.88
N SER A 423 43.73 39.34 17.38
CA SER A 423 44.81 40.30 17.54
C SER A 423 45.50 40.03 18.87
N HIS A 424 46.72 39.56 18.77
CA HIS A 424 47.71 39.72 19.85
C HIS A 424 48.17 41.20 19.87
N ASP A 425 48.05 41.84 21.01
CA ASP A 425 49.05 42.73 21.64
C ASP A 425 48.88 42.65 23.16
#